data_18a84c754c7b41699556cfc0106f9655
#
_entry.id   18a84c754c7b41699556cfc0106f9655
#
_cell.length_a   1.000
_cell.length_b   1.000
_cell.length_c   1.000
_cell.angle_alpha   90.00
_cell.angle_beta   90.00
_cell.angle_gamma   90.00
#
_symmetry.space_group_name_H-M   'P 1'
#
loop_
_entity.id
_entity.type
_entity.pdbx_description
1 polymer ?
#
loop_
_entity_poly.entity_id
_entity_poly.type
_entity_poly.pdbx_seq_one_letter_code
_entity_poly.pdbx_strand_id
1 'polypeptide(L)'
;MNIYIYSDESGVFDYIHNRWYIFGGVILLSKKEKELAVRKYIHAEKVVRAKESLEKETEVKASKVSNKDKHSLFRSLNQVEKFGVVIDEKEILRSIFSDKKSRQRYLDFAYKIGIKRKFEHMISARKINTDDVQNLYFFVDEHTTATNGRYELREALEQEFKHGTYNYNFSTFFPPIFPNLKSVTLTFCNSENVVLVRAADIVANNLYHRAIRDGVNISAPPNSCVTILPHERK
;
A
#
# COMPACT_ATOMS: atom_id res chain seq x y z
N MET A 1 -3.20 -7.71 -19.24
CA MET A 1 -3.33 -6.33 -18.68
C MET A 1 -2.11 -5.94 -17.87
N ASN A 2 -1.89 -4.64 -17.65
CA ASN A 2 -0.84 -4.10 -16.78
C ASN A 2 -1.48 -3.47 -15.56
N ILE A 3 -0.99 -3.81 -14.36
CA ILE A 3 -1.50 -3.27 -13.10
C ILE A 3 -0.42 -2.36 -12.48
N TYR A 4 -0.84 -1.21 -11.98
CA TYR A 4 0.01 -0.20 -11.36
C TYR A 4 -0.38 -0.04 -9.90
N ILE A 5 0.57 -0.22 -9.00
CA ILE A 5 0.39 -0.16 -7.56
C ILE A 5 1.25 0.98 -7.03
N TYR A 6 0.64 1.93 -6.31
CA TYR A 6 1.33 3.03 -5.66
C TYR A 6 1.09 2.94 -4.17
N SER A 7 2.12 3.05 -3.36
CA SER A 7 2.06 2.84 -1.92
C SER A 7 2.93 3.79 -1.13
N ASP A 8 2.49 4.06 0.07
CA ASP A 8 3.19 4.81 1.09
C ASP A 8 2.83 4.25 2.46
N GLU A 9 3.46 4.76 3.50
CA GLU A 9 3.30 4.34 4.88
C GLU A 9 2.85 5.47 5.80
N SER A 10 2.35 5.11 6.98
CA SER A 10 2.03 6.05 8.05
C SER A 10 2.27 5.42 9.41
N GLY A 11 3.00 6.12 10.26
CA GLY A 11 3.46 5.64 11.57
C GLY A 11 4.95 5.39 11.60
N VAL A 12 5.47 4.96 12.76
CA VAL A 12 6.87 4.56 12.96
C VAL A 12 6.88 3.13 13.48
N PHE A 13 7.57 2.24 12.80
CA PHE A 13 7.64 0.83 13.16
C PHE A 13 8.77 0.56 14.16
N ASP A 14 8.49 0.77 15.46
CA ASP A 14 9.51 0.65 16.50
C ASP A 14 9.03 0.10 17.86
N TYR A 15 7.75 -0.25 17.99
CA TYR A 15 7.11 -0.72 19.22
C TYR A 15 6.97 0.34 20.34
N ILE A 16 7.70 1.46 20.28
CA ILE A 16 7.80 2.43 21.38
C ILE A 16 6.85 3.60 21.18
N HIS A 17 6.95 4.26 20.03
CA HIS A 17 6.31 5.55 19.78
C HIS A 17 4.84 5.42 19.38
N ASN A 18 4.49 4.36 18.62
CA ASN A 18 3.15 4.19 18.11
C ASN A 18 2.62 2.77 18.41
N ARG A 19 1.31 2.61 18.35
CA ARG A 19 0.68 1.30 18.34
C ARG A 19 0.46 0.80 16.91
N TRP A 20 0.25 1.72 15.99
CA TRP A 20 -0.19 1.42 14.64
C TRP A 20 0.86 1.81 13.61
N TYR A 21 1.17 0.87 12.72
CA TYR A 21 1.91 1.12 11.50
C TYR A 21 1.08 0.69 10.30
N ILE A 22 1.01 1.53 9.28
CA ILE A 22 0.08 1.36 8.16
C ILE A 22 0.86 1.38 6.85
N PHE A 23 0.57 0.42 5.97
CA PHE A 23 0.77 0.60 4.53
C PHE A 23 -0.56 0.97 3.90
N GLY A 24 -0.55 1.96 3.03
CA GLY A 24 -1.71 2.36 2.25
C GLY A 24 -1.37 2.60 0.80
N GLY A 25 -2.33 2.41 -0.09
CA GLY A 25 -2.06 2.67 -1.49
C GLY A 25 -3.25 2.51 -2.42
N VAL A 26 -2.96 2.76 -3.69
CA VAL A 26 -3.93 2.70 -4.79
C VAL A 26 -3.48 1.69 -5.86
N ILE A 27 -4.47 1.04 -6.48
CA ILE A 27 -4.26 0.06 -7.55
C ILE A 27 -5.06 0.49 -8.77
N LEU A 28 -4.40 0.56 -9.93
CA LEU A 28 -4.97 0.96 -11.22
C LEU A 28 -4.79 -0.20 -12.21
N LEU A 29 -5.87 -0.63 -12.83
CA LEU A 29 -5.90 -1.80 -13.70
C LEU A 29 -5.51 -1.51 -15.16
N SER A 30 -5.27 -0.24 -15.48
CA SER A 30 -4.87 0.16 -16.82
C SER A 30 -4.15 1.52 -16.82
N LYS A 31 -3.43 1.80 -17.91
CA LYS A 31 -2.83 3.12 -18.13
C LYS A 31 -3.89 4.23 -18.17
N LYS A 32 -5.05 3.94 -18.75
CA LYS A 32 -6.18 4.89 -18.82
C LYS A 32 -6.71 5.25 -17.43
N GLU A 33 -6.89 4.26 -16.56
CA GLU A 33 -7.29 4.49 -15.17
C GLU A 33 -6.24 5.30 -14.42
N LYS A 34 -4.95 4.96 -14.61
CA LYS A 34 -3.83 5.70 -14.01
C LYS A 34 -3.88 7.18 -14.41
N GLU A 35 -4.00 7.48 -15.70
CA GLU A 35 -4.05 8.86 -16.19
C GLU A 35 -5.27 9.62 -15.66
N LEU A 36 -6.42 8.95 -15.56
CA LEU A 36 -7.63 9.54 -14.99
C LEU A 36 -7.47 9.83 -13.49
N ALA A 37 -6.92 8.89 -12.73
CA ALA A 37 -6.64 9.06 -11.30
C ALA A 37 -5.67 10.24 -11.06
N VAL A 38 -4.58 10.32 -11.83
CA VAL A 38 -3.63 11.43 -11.78
C VAL A 38 -4.33 12.78 -12.01
N ARG A 39 -5.13 12.89 -13.07
CA ARG A 39 -5.85 14.15 -13.37
C ARG A 39 -6.81 14.56 -12.26
N LYS A 40 -7.59 13.62 -11.72
CA LYS A 40 -8.53 13.89 -10.61
C LYS A 40 -7.80 14.32 -9.35
N TYR A 41 -6.70 13.63 -9.02
CA TYR A 41 -5.95 13.95 -7.82
C TYR A 41 -5.24 15.29 -7.93
N ILE A 42 -4.59 15.60 -9.07
CA ILE A 42 -3.99 16.93 -9.32
C ILE A 42 -5.04 18.05 -9.23
N HIS A 43 -6.26 17.82 -9.75
CA HIS A 43 -7.32 18.82 -9.61
C HIS A 43 -7.66 19.08 -8.14
N ALA A 44 -7.80 18.02 -7.34
CA ALA A 44 -8.04 18.16 -5.89
C ALA A 44 -6.87 18.84 -5.16
N GLU A 45 -5.62 18.50 -5.50
CA GLU A 45 -4.43 19.18 -4.96
C GLU A 45 -4.43 20.67 -5.29
N LYS A 46 -4.78 21.07 -6.53
CA LYS A 46 -4.86 22.48 -6.92
C LYS A 46 -5.86 23.26 -6.07
N VAL A 47 -7.01 22.66 -5.77
CA VAL A 47 -8.04 23.29 -4.91
C VAL A 47 -7.49 23.49 -3.49
N VAL A 48 -6.81 22.46 -2.94
CA VAL A 48 -6.20 22.54 -1.59
C VAL A 48 -5.10 23.62 -1.57
N ARG A 49 -4.21 23.64 -2.58
CA ARG A 49 -3.14 24.63 -2.68
C ARG A 49 -3.67 26.06 -2.74
N ALA A 50 -4.69 26.31 -3.56
CA ALA A 50 -5.28 27.64 -3.69
C ALA A 50 -5.90 28.13 -2.37
N LYS A 51 -6.52 27.21 -1.62
CA LYS A 51 -7.15 27.50 -0.33
C LYS A 51 -6.14 27.78 0.78
N GLU A 52 -5.07 26.97 0.86
CA GLU A 52 -4.04 27.07 1.89
C GLU A 52 -2.91 28.06 1.51
N SER A 53 -3.04 28.78 0.38
CA SER A 53 -2.03 29.71 -0.15
C SER A 53 -0.63 29.08 -0.27
N LEU A 54 -0.56 27.80 -0.59
CA LEU A 54 0.71 27.06 -0.72
C LEU A 54 1.40 27.41 -2.05
N GLU A 55 2.69 27.62 -2.00
CA GLU A 55 3.52 27.78 -3.19
C GLU A 55 3.45 26.54 -4.10
N LYS A 56 3.63 26.75 -5.42
CA LYS A 56 3.50 25.66 -6.41
C LYS A 56 4.43 24.47 -6.13
N GLU A 57 5.60 24.74 -5.56
CA GLU A 57 6.66 23.77 -5.31
C GLU A 57 6.51 23.05 -3.95
N THR A 58 5.64 23.54 -3.06
CA THR A 58 5.42 22.92 -1.76
C THR A 58 4.66 21.61 -1.93
N GLU A 59 5.22 20.50 -1.46
CA GLU A 59 4.54 19.21 -1.47
C GLU A 59 3.32 19.20 -0.55
N VAL A 60 2.19 18.70 -1.08
CA VAL A 60 0.95 18.50 -0.31
C VAL A 60 1.03 17.17 0.43
N LYS A 61 1.66 17.17 1.62
CA LYS A 61 1.75 15.99 2.51
C LYS A 61 0.56 15.89 3.45
N ALA A 62 0.11 14.66 3.73
CA ALA A 62 -0.97 14.43 4.68
C ALA A 62 -0.68 15.03 6.07
N SER A 63 0.58 15.07 6.50
CA SER A 63 0.98 15.68 7.77
C SER A 63 0.83 17.22 7.81
N LYS A 64 0.77 17.89 6.65
CA LYS A 64 0.80 19.37 6.55
C LYS A 64 -0.55 20.01 6.22
N VAL A 65 -1.54 19.22 5.78
CA VAL A 65 -2.86 19.76 5.37
C VAL A 65 -3.94 19.49 6.42
N SER A 66 -4.99 20.34 6.41
CA SER A 66 -6.10 20.22 7.34
C SER A 66 -6.88 18.89 7.16
N ASN A 67 -7.56 18.42 8.21
CA ASN A 67 -8.38 17.21 8.11
C ASN A 67 -9.48 17.30 7.03
N LYS A 68 -10.05 18.49 6.84
CA LYS A 68 -11.05 18.76 5.79
C LYS A 68 -10.46 18.56 4.40
N ASP A 69 -9.22 19.00 4.20
CA ASP A 69 -8.53 18.89 2.92
C ASP A 69 -8.03 17.47 2.66
N LYS A 70 -7.54 16.77 3.69
CA LYS A 70 -7.28 15.31 3.61
C LYS A 70 -8.52 14.55 3.14
N HIS A 71 -9.68 14.83 3.71
CA HIS A 71 -10.93 14.21 3.27
C HIS A 71 -11.30 14.58 1.83
N SER A 72 -11.01 15.80 1.38
CA SER A 72 -11.24 16.22 0.00
C SER A 72 -10.33 15.45 -0.97
N LEU A 73 -9.03 15.39 -0.66
CA LEU A 73 -8.05 14.60 -1.42
C LEU A 73 -8.43 13.12 -1.46
N PHE A 74 -8.80 12.54 -0.32
CA PHE A 74 -9.22 11.14 -0.26
C PHE A 74 -10.47 10.88 -1.12
N ARG A 75 -11.45 11.77 -1.11
CA ARG A 75 -12.67 11.65 -1.96
C ARG A 75 -12.37 11.67 -3.45
N SER A 76 -11.32 12.36 -3.90
CA SER A 76 -10.92 12.32 -5.31
C SER A 76 -10.54 10.92 -5.80
N LEU A 77 -10.21 10.02 -4.85
CA LEU A 77 -9.83 8.62 -5.07
C LEU A 77 -10.99 7.63 -4.87
N ASN A 78 -12.25 8.10 -4.71
CA ASN A 78 -13.38 7.19 -4.41
C ASN A 78 -13.58 6.10 -5.48
N GLN A 79 -13.28 6.38 -6.74
CA GLN A 79 -13.41 5.45 -7.87
C GLN A 79 -12.18 4.53 -8.03
N VAL A 80 -11.12 4.77 -7.28
CA VAL A 80 -9.85 4.04 -7.38
C VAL A 80 -9.87 2.88 -6.41
N GLU A 81 -9.37 1.72 -6.84
CA GLU A 81 -9.13 0.57 -5.96
C GLU A 81 -8.01 0.91 -4.97
N LYS A 82 -8.23 0.61 -3.70
CA LYS A 82 -7.31 0.90 -2.61
C LYS A 82 -7.00 -0.35 -1.80
N PHE A 83 -5.83 -0.42 -1.24
CA PHE A 83 -5.47 -1.42 -0.24
C PHE A 83 -4.95 -0.73 1.01
N GLY A 84 -5.01 -1.45 2.11
CA GLY A 84 -4.41 -1.05 3.37
C GLY A 84 -3.93 -2.26 4.16
N VAL A 85 -2.84 -2.07 4.88
CA VAL A 85 -2.37 -3.00 5.89
C VAL A 85 -2.27 -2.24 7.20
N VAL A 86 -2.98 -2.69 8.21
CA VAL A 86 -2.94 -2.14 9.56
C VAL A 86 -2.19 -3.11 10.45
N ILE A 87 -1.07 -2.67 10.96
CA ILE A 87 -0.22 -3.48 11.83
C ILE A 87 -0.39 -2.97 13.26
N ASP A 88 -0.86 -3.85 14.16
CA ASP A 88 -0.86 -3.60 15.60
C ASP A 88 0.50 -4.02 16.18
N GLU A 89 1.38 -3.05 16.38
CA GLU A 89 2.74 -3.31 16.84
C GLU A 89 2.81 -3.95 18.22
N LYS A 90 1.77 -3.73 19.06
CA LYS A 90 1.72 -4.32 20.41
C LYS A 90 1.42 -5.81 20.42
N GLU A 91 0.82 -6.32 19.35
CA GLU A 91 0.51 -7.74 19.16
C GLU A 91 1.63 -8.50 18.41
N ILE A 92 2.68 -7.80 17.95
CA ILE A 92 3.82 -8.42 17.29
C ILE A 92 4.82 -8.95 18.33
N LEU A 93 5.44 -10.07 18.01
CA LEU A 93 6.52 -10.61 18.83
C LEU A 93 7.66 -9.59 18.97
N ARG A 94 8.06 -9.29 20.19
CA ARG A 94 9.15 -8.33 20.49
C ARG A 94 10.46 -8.65 19.79
N SER A 95 10.73 -9.92 19.53
CA SER A 95 11.92 -10.35 18.78
C SER A 95 12.00 -9.79 17.36
N ILE A 96 10.87 -9.42 16.75
CA ILE A 96 10.86 -8.74 15.44
C ILE A 96 11.52 -7.37 15.51
N PHE A 97 11.42 -6.69 16.66
CA PHE A 97 12.01 -5.37 16.85
C PHE A 97 13.47 -5.38 17.27
N SER A 98 14.06 -6.56 17.58
CA SER A 98 15.42 -6.69 18.10
C SER A 98 16.50 -6.25 17.11
N ASP A 99 16.26 -6.44 15.82
CA ASP A 99 17.21 -6.07 14.77
C ASP A 99 16.53 -5.50 13.50
N LYS A 100 17.30 -4.76 12.72
CA LYS A 100 16.82 -4.10 11.51
C LYS A 100 16.32 -5.08 10.45
N LYS A 101 16.98 -6.24 10.31
CA LYS A 101 16.65 -7.24 9.28
C LYS A 101 15.32 -7.93 9.57
N SER A 102 15.06 -8.27 10.83
CA SER A 102 13.79 -8.87 11.27
C SER A 102 12.63 -7.89 11.06
N ARG A 103 12.81 -6.62 11.41
CA ARG A 103 11.82 -5.56 11.13
C ARG A 103 11.51 -5.46 9.64
N GLN A 104 12.56 -5.38 8.79
CA GLN A 104 12.37 -5.27 7.35
C GLN A 104 11.63 -6.46 6.76
N ARG A 105 12.02 -7.67 7.13
CA ARG A 105 11.34 -8.91 6.67
C ARG A 105 9.87 -8.96 7.06
N TYR A 106 9.55 -8.50 8.28
CA TYR A 106 8.16 -8.42 8.70
C TYR A 106 7.36 -7.39 7.89
N LEU A 107 7.94 -6.23 7.63
CA LEU A 107 7.31 -5.19 6.80
C LEU A 107 7.11 -5.66 5.36
N ASP A 108 8.09 -6.31 4.76
CA ASP A 108 8.00 -6.90 3.42
C ASP A 108 6.89 -7.96 3.33
N PHE A 109 6.81 -8.83 4.35
CA PHE A 109 5.74 -9.79 4.50
C PHE A 109 4.37 -9.12 4.60
N ALA A 110 4.23 -8.13 5.49
CA ALA A 110 2.99 -7.41 5.73
C ALA A 110 2.50 -6.71 4.46
N TYR A 111 3.39 -6.01 3.77
CA TYR A 111 3.11 -5.33 2.51
C TYR A 111 2.63 -6.32 1.44
N LYS A 112 3.39 -7.40 1.22
CA LYS A 112 3.07 -8.45 0.26
C LYS A 112 1.69 -9.07 0.52
N ILE A 113 1.40 -9.46 1.76
CA ILE A 113 0.13 -10.08 2.14
C ILE A 113 -1.06 -9.13 1.97
N GLY A 114 -0.89 -7.85 2.28
CA GLY A 114 -1.95 -6.87 2.07
C GLY A 114 -2.34 -6.73 0.60
N ILE A 115 -1.36 -6.66 -0.28
CA ILE A 115 -1.59 -6.60 -1.74
C ILE A 115 -2.18 -7.91 -2.26
N LYS A 116 -1.66 -9.06 -1.81
CA LYS A 116 -2.21 -10.39 -2.13
C LYS A 116 -3.72 -10.43 -1.85
N ARG A 117 -4.12 -10.08 -0.64
CA ARG A 117 -5.54 -10.09 -0.23
C ARG A 117 -6.39 -9.13 -1.04
N LYS A 118 -5.84 -7.98 -1.37
CA LYS A 118 -6.54 -7.06 -2.26
C LYS A 118 -6.75 -7.66 -3.64
N PHE A 119 -5.77 -8.33 -4.22
CA PHE A 119 -5.93 -9.04 -5.48
C PHE A 119 -6.93 -10.18 -5.39
N GLU A 120 -6.86 -11.01 -4.36
CA GLU A 120 -7.84 -12.07 -4.11
C GLU A 120 -9.27 -11.53 -4.03
N HIS A 121 -9.47 -10.42 -3.32
CA HIS A 121 -10.76 -9.72 -3.26
C HIS A 121 -11.22 -9.22 -4.64
N MET A 122 -10.31 -8.66 -5.45
CA MET A 122 -10.64 -8.15 -6.79
C MET A 122 -10.94 -9.29 -7.78
N ILE A 123 -10.24 -10.42 -7.66
CA ILE A 123 -10.50 -11.65 -8.44
C ILE A 123 -11.88 -12.21 -8.08
N SER A 124 -12.17 -12.33 -6.79
CA SER A 124 -13.49 -12.80 -6.31
C SER A 124 -14.62 -11.88 -6.75
N ALA A 125 -14.37 -10.57 -6.82
CA ALA A 125 -15.32 -9.58 -7.34
C ALA A 125 -15.35 -9.51 -8.89
N ARG A 126 -14.64 -10.39 -9.59
CA ARG A 126 -14.52 -10.45 -11.06
C ARG A 126 -14.02 -9.15 -11.70
N LYS A 127 -13.25 -8.36 -10.98
CA LYS A 127 -12.59 -7.15 -11.48
C LYS A 127 -11.28 -7.45 -12.21
N ILE A 128 -10.65 -8.58 -11.88
CA ILE A 128 -9.42 -9.07 -12.49
C ILE A 128 -9.65 -10.55 -12.89
N ASN A 129 -9.26 -10.87 -14.12
CA ASN A 129 -9.05 -12.24 -14.54
C ASN A 129 -7.54 -12.54 -14.40
N THR A 130 -7.21 -13.60 -13.68
CA THR A 130 -5.81 -13.98 -13.37
C THR A 130 -4.96 -14.20 -14.62
N ASP A 131 -5.56 -14.77 -15.68
CA ASP A 131 -4.87 -15.12 -16.92
C ASP A 131 -4.52 -13.91 -17.79
N ASP A 132 -5.22 -12.78 -17.58
CA ASP A 132 -5.02 -11.56 -18.36
C ASP A 132 -3.89 -10.68 -17.82
N VAL A 133 -3.43 -10.90 -16.58
CA VAL A 133 -2.40 -10.08 -15.96
C VAL A 133 -1.02 -10.45 -16.47
N GLN A 134 -0.35 -9.49 -17.09
CA GLN A 134 0.97 -9.70 -17.68
C GLN A 134 2.10 -8.98 -16.95
N ASN A 135 1.86 -7.80 -16.41
CA ASN A 135 2.89 -7.04 -15.72
C ASN A 135 2.32 -6.34 -14.48
N LEU A 136 3.10 -6.38 -13.40
CA LEU A 136 2.86 -5.62 -12.17
C LEU A 136 3.95 -4.57 -12.02
N TYR A 137 3.54 -3.32 -11.78
CA TYR A 137 4.41 -2.18 -11.54
C TYR A 137 4.14 -1.62 -10.16
N PHE A 138 5.11 -1.76 -9.26
CA PHE A 138 5.07 -1.22 -7.90
C PHE A 138 5.89 0.07 -7.84
N PHE A 139 5.27 1.10 -7.31
CA PHE A 139 5.86 2.40 -7.02
C PHE A 139 5.69 2.67 -5.52
N VAL A 140 6.78 2.66 -4.80
CA VAL A 140 6.81 2.75 -3.33
C VAL A 140 7.57 4.02 -2.95
N ASP A 141 7.14 4.72 -1.91
CA ASP A 141 7.88 5.89 -1.43
C ASP A 141 9.28 5.49 -0.95
N GLU A 142 10.29 6.30 -1.31
CA GLU A 142 11.71 5.95 -1.06
C GLU A 142 12.13 6.03 0.42
N HIS A 143 11.33 6.68 1.26
CA HIS A 143 11.63 6.79 2.69
C HIS A 143 11.47 5.46 3.45
N THR A 144 10.78 4.50 2.86
CA THR A 144 10.39 3.23 3.47
C THR A 144 11.54 2.23 3.62
N THR A 145 12.60 2.29 2.82
CA THR A 145 13.58 1.18 2.77
C THR A 145 15.03 1.60 2.68
N ALA A 146 15.86 0.98 3.54
CA ALA A 146 17.31 0.95 3.34
C ALA A 146 17.66 0.14 2.06
N THR A 147 18.74 0.51 1.40
CA THR A 147 19.18 0.02 0.08
C THR A 147 19.19 -1.51 -0.09
N ASN A 148 19.43 -2.28 0.99
CA ASN A 148 19.45 -3.74 0.96
C ASN A 148 18.05 -4.38 0.95
N GLY A 149 17.01 -3.69 1.43
CA GLY A 149 15.62 -4.19 1.43
C GLY A 149 14.95 -4.19 0.05
N ARG A 150 15.52 -3.47 -0.92
CA ARG A 150 14.94 -3.37 -2.28
C ARG A 150 14.90 -4.69 -3.02
N TYR A 151 15.98 -5.48 -2.93
CA TYR A 151 16.07 -6.79 -3.58
C TYR A 151 15.15 -7.81 -2.90
N GLU A 152 15.16 -7.86 -1.57
CA GLU A 152 14.35 -8.82 -0.79
C GLU A 152 12.85 -8.61 -1.04
N LEU A 153 12.37 -7.37 -1.05
CA LEU A 153 10.96 -7.07 -1.34
C LEU A 153 10.57 -7.46 -2.78
N ARG A 154 11.40 -7.11 -3.78
CA ARG A 154 11.11 -7.48 -5.17
C ARG A 154 11.03 -9.00 -5.35
N GLU A 155 11.98 -9.73 -4.80
CA GLU A 155 11.99 -11.20 -4.85
C GLU A 155 10.75 -11.80 -4.15
N ALA A 156 10.37 -11.25 -2.99
CA ALA A 156 9.17 -11.68 -2.28
C ALA A 156 7.88 -11.47 -3.10
N LEU A 157 7.79 -10.35 -3.84
CA LEU A 157 6.67 -10.06 -4.73
C LEU A 157 6.68 -10.99 -5.97
N GLU A 158 7.84 -11.23 -6.58
CA GLU A 158 7.98 -12.17 -7.70
C GLU A 158 7.59 -13.60 -7.29
N GLN A 159 8.04 -14.06 -6.12
CA GLN A 159 7.66 -15.38 -5.60
C GLN A 159 6.15 -15.49 -5.42
N GLU A 160 5.50 -14.51 -4.79
CA GLU A 160 4.09 -14.58 -4.51
C GLU A 160 3.20 -14.49 -5.74
N PHE A 161 3.55 -13.59 -6.68
CA PHE A 161 2.66 -13.25 -7.78
C PHE A 161 2.99 -13.99 -9.09
N LYS A 162 4.25 -14.45 -9.29
CA LYS A 162 4.73 -15.01 -10.54
C LYS A 162 5.18 -16.47 -10.47
N HIS A 163 5.86 -16.86 -9.38
CA HIS A 163 6.50 -18.19 -9.29
C HIS A 163 5.76 -19.15 -8.38
N GLY A 164 4.97 -18.63 -7.42
CA GLY A 164 4.42 -19.42 -6.32
C GLY A 164 5.41 -19.58 -5.16
N THR A 165 4.92 -20.05 -4.04
CA THR A 165 5.67 -20.20 -2.80
C THR A 165 5.56 -21.61 -2.25
N TYR A 166 6.67 -22.18 -1.83
CA TYR A 166 6.67 -23.47 -1.12
C TYR A 166 6.72 -23.24 0.38
N ASN A 167 5.74 -23.81 1.09
CA ASN A 167 5.72 -23.77 2.55
C ASN A 167 6.33 -25.06 3.10
N TYR A 168 7.56 -24.98 3.57
CA TYR A 168 8.29 -26.13 4.10
C TYR A 168 7.67 -26.74 5.36
N ASN A 169 7.00 -25.94 6.20
CA ASN A 169 6.37 -26.43 7.42
C ASN A 169 5.17 -27.34 7.15
N PHE A 170 4.50 -27.14 6.02
CA PHE A 170 3.33 -27.93 5.62
C PHE A 170 3.59 -28.76 4.36
N SER A 171 4.82 -28.76 3.84
CA SER A 171 5.21 -29.46 2.60
C SER A 171 4.26 -29.18 1.44
N THR A 172 3.79 -27.92 1.33
CA THR A 172 2.74 -27.52 0.38
C THR A 172 3.24 -26.42 -0.54
N PHE A 173 3.02 -26.61 -1.84
CA PHE A 173 3.24 -25.55 -2.83
C PHE A 173 1.97 -24.72 -3.03
N PHE A 174 2.10 -23.42 -2.91
CA PHE A 174 1.06 -22.47 -3.24
C PHE A 174 1.37 -21.86 -4.62
N PRO A 175 0.50 -22.08 -5.61
CA PRO A 175 0.72 -21.55 -6.97
C PRO A 175 0.69 -20.02 -6.97
N PRO A 176 1.30 -19.37 -7.99
CA PRO A 176 1.24 -17.92 -8.12
C PRO A 176 -0.19 -17.45 -8.38
N ILE A 177 -0.48 -16.22 -7.96
CA ILE A 177 -1.80 -15.62 -8.20
C ILE A 177 -2.03 -15.38 -9.70
N PHE A 178 -0.98 -15.02 -10.44
CA PHE A 178 -1.06 -14.67 -11.84
C PHE A 178 -0.18 -15.61 -12.69
N PRO A 179 -0.73 -16.72 -13.21
CA PRO A 179 0.06 -17.75 -13.88
C PRO A 179 0.77 -17.25 -15.17
N ASN A 180 0.20 -16.23 -15.83
CA ASN A 180 0.75 -15.67 -17.06
C ASN A 180 1.58 -14.39 -16.84
N LEU A 181 1.98 -14.09 -15.59
CA LEU A 181 2.73 -12.89 -15.26
C LEU A 181 4.14 -12.92 -15.86
N LYS A 182 4.45 -11.92 -16.70
CA LYS A 182 5.75 -11.79 -17.36
C LYS A 182 6.78 -11.09 -16.46
N SER A 183 6.37 -9.98 -15.83
CA SER A 183 7.29 -9.18 -15.01
C SER A 183 6.65 -8.60 -13.76
N VAL A 184 7.48 -8.46 -12.72
CA VAL A 184 7.22 -7.65 -11.52
C VAL A 184 8.33 -6.59 -11.46
N THR A 185 7.94 -5.33 -11.51
CA THR A 185 8.86 -4.19 -11.43
C THR A 185 8.61 -3.44 -10.13
N LEU A 186 9.66 -3.18 -9.36
CA LEU A 186 9.61 -2.39 -8.13
C LEU A 186 10.49 -1.14 -8.30
N THR A 187 9.87 0.03 -8.14
CA THR A 187 10.53 1.33 -8.23
C THR A 187 10.28 2.11 -6.95
N PHE A 188 11.36 2.55 -6.31
CA PHE A 188 11.29 3.50 -5.20
C PHE A 188 11.26 4.92 -5.76
N CYS A 189 10.29 5.70 -5.32
CA CYS A 189 9.96 6.99 -5.88
C CYS A 189 10.02 8.10 -4.84
N ASN A 190 10.53 9.26 -5.22
CA ASN A 190 10.31 10.47 -4.44
C ASN A 190 8.86 10.95 -4.66
N SER A 191 8.09 11.08 -3.56
CA SER A 191 6.69 11.53 -3.57
C SER A 191 6.51 12.91 -4.21
N GLU A 192 7.50 13.79 -4.12
CA GLU A 192 7.45 15.11 -4.78
C GLU A 192 7.21 15.00 -6.28
N ASN A 193 7.77 13.98 -6.93
CA ASN A 193 7.73 13.79 -8.37
C ASN A 193 6.61 12.85 -8.83
N VAL A 194 6.05 12.04 -7.95
CA VAL A 194 5.09 11.00 -8.32
C VAL A 194 3.74 11.22 -7.64
N VAL A 195 2.81 11.79 -8.40
CA VAL A 195 1.46 12.20 -7.94
C VAL A 195 0.71 11.08 -7.21
N LEU A 196 0.78 9.84 -7.70
CA LEU A 196 0.03 8.73 -7.09
C LEU A 196 0.73 8.14 -5.86
N VAL A 197 2.00 8.43 -5.62
CA VAL A 197 2.66 8.16 -4.33
C VAL A 197 2.13 9.15 -3.28
N ARG A 198 2.01 10.45 -3.62
CA ARG A 198 1.31 11.42 -2.73
C ARG A 198 -0.15 11.03 -2.45
N ALA A 199 -0.83 10.47 -3.45
CA ALA A 199 -2.18 9.95 -3.24
C ALA A 199 -2.18 8.76 -2.27
N ALA A 200 -1.16 7.91 -2.30
CA ALA A 200 -0.98 6.81 -1.37
C ALA A 200 -0.73 7.29 0.07
N ASP A 201 0.05 8.38 0.28
CA ASP A 201 0.21 9.06 1.58
C ASP A 201 -1.16 9.42 2.19
N ILE A 202 -2.05 10.02 1.40
CA ILE A 202 -3.41 10.34 1.86
C ILE A 202 -4.20 9.08 2.24
N VAL A 203 -4.03 7.98 1.51
CA VAL A 203 -4.69 6.70 1.84
C VAL A 203 -4.12 6.12 3.13
N ALA A 204 -2.80 6.05 3.26
CA ALA A 204 -2.12 5.53 4.45
C ALA A 204 -2.49 6.36 5.70
N ASN A 205 -2.45 7.69 5.60
CA ASN A 205 -2.83 8.59 6.69
C ASN A 205 -4.31 8.47 7.08
N ASN A 206 -5.22 8.30 6.11
CA ASN A 206 -6.64 8.07 6.40
C ASN A 206 -6.84 6.78 7.21
N LEU A 207 -6.17 5.71 6.81
CA LEU A 207 -6.24 4.41 7.51
C LEU A 207 -5.59 4.50 8.90
N TYR A 208 -4.49 5.24 9.05
CA TYR A 208 -3.84 5.48 10.34
C TYR A 208 -4.78 6.15 11.34
N HIS A 209 -5.46 7.23 10.93
CA HIS A 209 -6.44 7.89 11.80
C HIS A 209 -7.65 7.01 12.13
N ARG A 210 -8.07 6.15 11.20
CA ARG A 210 -9.12 5.16 11.49
C ARG A 210 -8.65 4.11 12.50
N ALA A 211 -7.41 3.60 12.35
CA ALA A 211 -6.84 2.65 13.30
C ALA A 211 -6.72 3.24 14.73
N ILE A 212 -6.34 4.52 14.85
CA ILE A 212 -6.32 5.22 16.14
C ILE A 212 -7.73 5.28 16.76
N ARG A 213 -8.76 5.55 15.97
CA ARG A 213 -10.13 5.71 16.47
C ARG A 213 -10.84 4.39 16.73
N ASP A 214 -10.74 3.43 15.80
CA ASP A 214 -11.56 2.22 15.75
C ASP A 214 -10.80 0.95 16.15
N GLY A 215 -9.47 1.04 16.31
CA GLY A 215 -8.60 -0.11 16.61
C GLY A 215 -8.64 -1.13 15.48
N VAL A 216 -8.67 -2.41 15.85
CA VAL A 216 -8.76 -3.54 14.91
C VAL A 216 -10.13 -3.64 14.21
N ASN A 217 -11.15 -2.95 14.70
CA ASN A 217 -12.49 -2.94 14.10
C ASN A 217 -12.64 -1.90 12.98
N ILE A 218 -11.54 -1.48 12.38
CA ILE A 218 -11.51 -0.49 11.31
C ILE A 218 -12.41 -0.90 10.14
N SER A 219 -13.35 -0.02 9.77
CA SER A 219 -14.16 -0.20 8.58
C SER A 219 -13.38 0.15 7.31
N ALA A 220 -13.40 -0.74 6.32
CA ALA A 220 -12.74 -0.50 5.05
C ALA A 220 -13.42 0.65 4.28
N PRO A 221 -12.68 1.66 3.79
CA PRO A 221 -13.24 2.67 2.91
C PRO A 221 -13.80 2.10 1.59
N PRO A 222 -14.63 2.85 0.85
CA PRO A 222 -15.13 2.39 -0.45
C PRO A 222 -14.01 1.96 -1.40
N ASN A 223 -14.22 0.86 -2.13
CA ASN A 223 -13.25 0.25 -3.05
C ASN A 223 -11.90 -0.10 -2.39
N SER A 224 -11.89 -0.40 -1.11
CA SER A 224 -10.69 -0.82 -0.40
C SER A 224 -10.81 -2.22 0.21
N CYS A 225 -9.66 -2.84 0.42
CA CYS A 225 -9.48 -4.01 1.26
C CYS A 225 -8.45 -3.65 2.33
N VAL A 226 -8.79 -3.86 3.59
CA VAL A 226 -7.90 -3.59 4.72
C VAL A 226 -7.53 -4.91 5.38
N THR A 227 -6.25 -5.18 5.44
CA THR A 227 -5.68 -6.36 6.12
C THR A 227 -5.18 -5.94 7.49
N ILE A 228 -5.56 -6.64 8.54
CA ILE A 228 -5.08 -6.39 9.90
C ILE A 228 -4.06 -7.46 10.25
N LEU A 229 -2.94 -7.06 10.84
CA LEU A 229 -1.85 -7.94 11.26
C LEU A 229 -1.41 -7.59 12.71
N PRO A 230 -0.95 -8.60 13.47
CA PRO A 230 -1.07 -10.01 13.16
C PRO A 230 -2.52 -10.47 13.16
N HIS A 231 -2.83 -11.57 12.47
CA HIS A 231 -4.17 -12.16 12.56
C HIS A 231 -4.38 -12.75 13.93
N GLU A 232 -5.57 -12.53 14.49
CA GLU A 232 -6.01 -13.30 15.64
C GLU A 232 -5.91 -14.79 15.29
N ARG A 233 -5.16 -15.53 16.09
CA ARG A 233 -5.20 -16.98 16.04
C ARG A 233 -6.56 -17.40 16.57
N LYS A 234 -7.45 -17.79 15.65
CA LYS A 234 -8.68 -18.47 16.02
C LYS A 234 -8.35 -19.85 16.57
#